data_e05b0fc71c643b71034615f1120bf206
#
_entry.id   e05b0fc71c643b71034615f1120bf206
#
_cell.length_a   1.000
_cell.length_b   1.000
_cell.length_c   1.000
_cell.angle_alpha   90.00
_cell.angle_beta   90.00
_cell.angle_gamma   90.00
#
_symmetry.space_group_name_H-M   'P 1'
#
loop_
_entity.id
_entity.type
_entity.pdbx_description
1 polymer ?
#
loop_
_entity_poly.entity_id
_entity_poly.type
_entity_poly.pdbx_seq_one_letter_code
_entity_poly.pdbx_strand_id
1 'polypeptide(L)'
;MGGVRINTELLNGNTAINSNDMEAQGIFANIDHRDKKSNTNLLVGYRHLNIEGGARWFSLKAAAIGKEITKVPSAPEASKNYGFDGLAKESEGYIIALNHEQKMNADWKWFLNAGMNSNKLQRNIIGASSNFVIINDKGDVSNNLMSTQTVTKNYYAQLGINGNIKTGAVNHDVTLALDKAWHSIEGAKNMYNNGSMGSVSGNIYSGLQGNNVWYPSIETGLSSKDQYWGISLADTVKYKKAQLLLGVHKHNASVDSYNKITGRVTQTVGSDALCPTYGFVYQPDEHTSLYASHSENFDKGTIVASKYANAGEVLNPAKTKQNEIGFKYANAGFLTSLGIFNIKQANNIEVYKGSTYLQQDGEQEYQGIELSVNGKLADKWNFMGGLMYLDATQNKTQNGTNDGKTVNGAAKWNAVAVLEYNPDEKFSIVGRAMYTGKADIYNEQLQTPSYMTYDLGVNYKTAFNKTPVTLTAMCYNLTDKNYWTAYGNNLILSSPRTLMLSATFDI
;
A
#
# COMPACT_ATOMS: atom_id res chain seq x y z
N MET A 1 -29.21 13.60 14.45
CA MET A 1 -27.99 13.99 15.19
C MET A 1 -26.94 14.35 14.18
N GLY A 2 -26.20 15.43 14.41
CA GLY A 2 -25.05 15.81 13.62
C GLY A 2 -23.81 15.87 14.51
N GLY A 3 -22.66 15.58 13.95
CA GLY A 3 -21.38 15.64 14.62
C GLY A 3 -20.32 16.34 13.74
N VAL A 4 -19.37 16.98 14.39
CA VAL A 4 -18.18 17.54 13.73
C VAL A 4 -16.96 17.06 14.50
N ARG A 5 -16.02 16.47 13.79
CA ARG A 5 -14.70 16.11 14.32
C ARG A 5 -13.63 16.86 13.53
N ILE A 6 -12.79 17.58 14.23
CA ILE A 6 -11.64 18.27 13.65
C ILE A 6 -10.38 17.60 14.18
N ASN A 7 -9.49 17.21 13.27
CA ASN A 7 -8.16 16.70 13.62
C ASN A 7 -7.13 17.66 13.04
N THR A 8 -6.17 18.05 13.86
CA THR A 8 -5.04 18.87 13.45
C THR A 8 -3.75 18.08 13.69
N GLU A 9 -2.81 18.22 12.78
CA GLU A 9 -1.46 17.68 12.90
C GLU A 9 -0.47 18.83 12.84
N LEU A 10 0.39 18.94 13.83
CA LEU A 10 1.56 19.81 13.82
C LEU A 10 2.73 18.96 14.28
N LEU A 11 3.73 18.84 13.43
CA LEU A 11 4.92 18.08 13.72
C LEU A 11 6.11 18.89 13.23
N ASN A 12 7.11 19.04 14.07
CA ASN A 12 8.36 19.74 13.75
C ASN A 12 9.47 19.14 14.60
N GLY A 13 10.56 18.76 13.97
CA GLY A 13 11.75 18.28 14.64
C GLY A 13 12.43 17.13 13.92
N ASN A 14 13.45 16.60 14.58
CA ASN A 14 14.20 15.46 14.08
C ASN A 14 13.41 14.16 14.24
N THR A 15 13.55 13.27 13.26
CA THR A 15 13.09 11.89 13.36
C THR A 15 14.04 11.09 14.27
N ALA A 16 13.81 9.79 14.41
CA ALA A 16 14.75 8.89 15.09
C ALA A 16 16.07 8.68 14.30
N ILE A 17 16.21 9.28 13.12
CA ILE A 17 17.44 9.29 12.32
C ILE A 17 18.16 10.60 12.59
N ASN A 18 19.45 10.53 12.88
CA ASN A 18 20.26 11.70 13.19
C ASN A 18 20.23 12.73 12.02
N SER A 19 20.05 14.00 12.33
CA SER A 19 19.98 15.08 11.33
C SER A 19 19.01 14.81 10.17
N ASN A 20 17.86 14.21 10.48
CA ASN A 20 16.79 14.02 9.53
C ASN A 20 15.57 14.79 10.04
N ASP A 21 15.36 15.97 9.50
CA ASP A 21 14.29 16.85 9.92
C ASP A 21 12.97 16.51 9.24
N MET A 22 11.88 16.65 9.98
CA MET A 22 10.53 16.41 9.50
C MET A 22 9.61 17.51 9.99
N GLU A 23 8.89 18.10 9.08
CA GLU A 23 7.84 19.06 9.33
C GLU A 23 6.54 18.59 8.69
N ALA A 24 5.46 18.55 9.47
CA ALA A 24 4.15 18.24 8.94
C ALA A 24 3.08 19.17 9.53
N GLN A 25 2.16 19.59 8.68
CA GLN A 25 0.99 20.39 9.05
C GLN A 25 -0.22 19.77 8.37
N GLY A 26 -1.30 19.58 9.13
CA GLY A 26 -2.52 19.01 8.61
C GLY A 26 -3.75 19.49 9.35
N ILE A 27 -4.85 19.56 8.62
CA ILE A 27 -6.18 19.80 9.17
C ILE A 27 -7.18 18.92 8.42
N PHE A 28 -8.01 18.21 9.19
CA PHE A 28 -9.06 17.36 8.65
C PHE A 28 -10.34 17.60 9.44
N ALA A 29 -11.41 17.86 8.74
CA ALA A 29 -12.74 17.99 9.30
C ALA A 29 -13.63 16.86 8.79
N ASN A 30 -14.27 16.13 9.70
CA ASN A 30 -15.29 15.16 9.39
C ASN A 30 -16.62 15.68 9.95
N ILE A 31 -17.61 15.81 9.08
CA ILE A 31 -18.94 16.32 9.41
C ILE A 31 -19.92 15.20 9.10
N ASP A 32 -20.65 14.74 10.10
CA ASP A 32 -21.66 13.72 9.93
C ASP A 32 -23.06 14.22 10.32
N HIS A 33 -24.03 13.73 9.61
CA HIS A 33 -25.45 13.91 9.93
C HIS A 33 -26.16 12.57 9.80
N ARG A 34 -26.86 12.18 10.83
CA ARG A 34 -27.67 10.95 10.85
C ARG A 34 -29.05 11.22 11.40
N ASP A 35 -30.06 10.80 10.66
CA ASP A 35 -31.44 10.74 11.11
C ASP A 35 -32.06 9.36 10.83
N LYS A 36 -33.40 9.23 10.98
CA LYS A 36 -34.11 7.95 10.77
C LYS A 36 -34.07 7.47 9.32
N LYS A 37 -33.87 8.38 8.36
CA LYS A 37 -33.96 8.11 6.93
C LYS A 37 -32.63 8.28 6.20
N SER A 38 -31.73 9.12 6.71
CA SER A 38 -30.49 9.48 6.02
C SER A 38 -29.26 9.36 6.91
N ASN A 39 -28.14 9.08 6.26
CA ASN A 39 -26.79 9.13 6.84
C ASN A 39 -25.86 9.83 5.85
N THR A 40 -25.29 10.95 6.27
CA THR A 40 -24.38 11.75 5.45
C THR A 40 -23.07 11.93 6.19
N ASN A 41 -21.96 11.74 5.51
CA ASN A 41 -20.61 12.00 6.02
C ASN A 41 -19.83 12.80 4.99
N LEU A 42 -19.25 13.93 5.41
CA LEU A 42 -18.36 14.76 4.61
C LEU A 42 -17.00 14.86 5.30
N LEU A 43 -15.96 14.43 4.59
CA LEU A 43 -14.56 14.61 4.97
C LEU A 43 -13.94 15.70 4.11
N VAL A 44 -13.26 16.66 4.74
CA VAL A 44 -12.40 17.65 4.08
C VAL A 44 -11.07 17.65 4.79
N GLY A 45 -9.97 17.63 4.04
CA GLY A 45 -8.65 17.60 4.64
C GLY A 45 -7.56 18.20 3.76
N TYR A 46 -6.55 18.73 4.43
CA TYR A 46 -5.31 19.22 3.87
C TYR A 46 -4.13 18.71 4.69
N ARG A 47 -3.03 18.38 4.02
CA ARG A 47 -1.77 18.01 4.66
C ARG A 47 -0.59 18.48 3.83
N HIS A 48 0.39 19.09 4.50
CA HIS A 48 1.73 19.35 3.99
C HIS A 48 2.75 18.56 4.82
N LEU A 49 3.74 17.99 4.16
CA LEU A 49 4.83 17.22 4.78
C LEU A 49 6.13 17.55 4.06
N ASN A 50 7.14 17.96 4.82
CA ASN A 50 8.53 18.09 4.36
C ASN A 50 9.42 17.16 5.18
N ILE A 51 10.32 16.43 4.51
CA ILE A 51 11.34 15.57 5.13
C ILE A 51 12.67 15.91 4.49
N GLU A 52 13.65 16.32 5.29
CA GLU A 52 14.99 16.65 4.83
C GLU A 52 16.00 15.61 5.31
N GLY A 53 16.91 15.21 4.44
CA GLY A 53 17.90 14.18 4.70
C GLY A 53 17.35 12.76 4.58
N GLY A 54 18.20 11.81 4.96
CA GLY A 54 17.81 10.39 5.08
C GLY A 54 17.81 9.62 3.77
N ALA A 55 18.82 8.80 3.57
CA ALA A 55 18.87 7.80 2.51
C ALA A 55 18.44 6.45 3.06
N ARG A 56 17.28 5.95 2.64
CA ARG A 56 16.69 4.68 3.16
C ARG A 56 16.44 3.65 2.08
N TRP A 57 16.35 4.07 0.82
CA TRP A 57 16.06 3.22 -0.32
C TRP A 57 17.31 2.97 -1.14
N PHE A 58 17.66 1.70 -1.26
CA PHE A 58 18.84 1.24 -1.97
C PHE A 58 18.44 0.17 -3.00
N SER A 59 19.28 -0.02 -4.00
CA SER A 59 19.25 -1.15 -4.91
C SER A 59 20.67 -1.62 -5.18
N LEU A 60 20.82 -2.81 -5.70
CA LEU A 60 22.14 -3.32 -6.10
C LEU A 60 22.32 -3.10 -7.60
N LYS A 61 23.56 -2.82 -8.05
CA LYS A 61 23.88 -2.70 -9.45
C LYS A 61 23.77 -4.08 -10.13
N ALA A 62 22.70 -4.28 -10.90
CA ALA A 62 22.37 -5.58 -11.48
C ALA A 62 23.53 -6.20 -12.28
N ALA A 63 24.27 -5.40 -13.08
CA ALA A 63 25.42 -5.86 -13.86
C ALA A 63 26.64 -6.29 -13.02
N ALA A 64 26.66 -5.98 -11.73
CA ALA A 64 27.73 -6.35 -10.79
C ALA A 64 27.41 -7.63 -10.01
N ILE A 65 26.17 -8.14 -10.08
CA ILE A 65 25.75 -9.36 -9.39
C ILE A 65 26.49 -10.57 -9.98
N GLY A 66 27.01 -11.42 -9.09
CA GLY A 66 27.86 -12.55 -9.44
C GLY A 66 29.31 -12.17 -9.76
N LYS A 67 29.70 -10.90 -9.59
CA LYS A 67 31.03 -10.34 -9.78
C LYS A 67 31.45 -9.55 -8.54
N GLU A 68 31.25 -8.23 -8.58
CA GLU A 68 31.57 -7.32 -7.48
C GLU A 68 30.53 -7.39 -6.33
N ILE A 69 29.35 -7.96 -6.61
CA ILE A 69 28.27 -8.21 -5.65
C ILE A 69 27.97 -9.71 -5.62
N THR A 70 28.42 -10.37 -4.56
CA THR A 70 28.23 -11.82 -4.34
C THR A 70 27.24 -12.11 -3.21
N LYS A 71 26.89 -11.09 -2.42
CA LYS A 71 25.92 -11.16 -1.31
C LYS A 71 25.24 -9.81 -1.11
N VAL A 72 24.12 -9.82 -0.44
CA VAL A 72 23.52 -8.57 0.05
C VAL A 72 24.42 -8.00 1.15
N PRO A 73 24.93 -6.76 1.04
CA PRO A 73 25.71 -6.12 2.10
C PRO A 73 24.89 -6.06 3.39
N SER A 74 25.55 -6.19 4.54
CA SER A 74 24.88 -6.07 5.83
C SER A 74 24.16 -4.74 5.96
N ALA A 75 23.00 -4.71 6.64
CA ALA A 75 22.31 -3.46 6.89
C ALA A 75 23.19 -2.54 7.78
N PRO A 76 23.42 -1.28 7.37
CA PRO A 76 24.18 -0.34 8.17
C PRO A 76 23.34 0.13 9.38
N GLU A 77 23.97 0.91 10.27
CA GLU A 77 23.31 1.45 11.46
C GLU A 77 22.12 2.33 11.08
N ALA A 78 20.92 1.96 11.55
CA ALA A 78 19.68 2.58 11.11
C ALA A 78 19.46 4.00 11.65
N SER A 79 20.07 4.36 12.78
CA SER A 79 20.00 5.70 13.37
C SER A 79 20.85 6.74 12.63
N LYS A 80 21.83 6.29 11.85
CA LYS A 80 22.72 7.18 11.10
C LYS A 80 22.04 7.72 9.85
N ASN A 81 22.21 9.01 9.60
CA ASN A 81 21.83 9.62 8.34
C ASN A 81 22.89 9.36 7.26
N TYR A 82 22.50 8.63 6.22
CA TYR A 82 23.37 8.35 5.07
C TYR A 82 23.09 9.30 3.90
N GLY A 83 22.16 10.26 4.08
CA GLY A 83 21.88 11.30 3.10
C GLY A 83 22.96 12.39 3.09
N PHE A 84 22.71 13.39 2.31
CA PHE A 84 23.54 14.61 2.20
C PHE A 84 22.61 15.83 2.16
N ASP A 85 23.15 17.01 2.40
CA ASP A 85 22.41 18.26 2.45
C ASP A 85 21.64 18.50 1.14
N GLY A 86 20.37 18.90 1.27
CA GLY A 86 19.46 19.15 0.17
C GLY A 86 18.75 17.90 -0.39
N LEU A 87 18.97 16.73 0.18
CA LEU A 87 18.15 15.59 -0.09
C LEU A 87 16.80 15.75 0.61
N ALA A 88 15.76 16.08 -0.13
CA ALA A 88 14.46 16.42 0.45
C ALA A 88 13.30 15.76 -0.29
N LYS A 89 12.20 15.56 0.44
CA LYS A 89 10.91 15.11 -0.06
C LYS A 89 9.82 16.00 0.50
N GLU A 90 9.12 16.69 -0.37
CA GLU A 90 7.97 17.52 -0.03
C GLU A 90 6.71 16.89 -0.61
N SER A 91 5.65 16.84 0.19
CA SER A 91 4.33 16.35 -0.22
C SER A 91 3.25 17.28 0.27
N GLU A 92 2.37 17.71 -0.63
CA GLU A 92 1.21 18.54 -0.35
C GLU A 92 -0.04 17.88 -0.92
N GLY A 93 -1.07 17.77 -0.12
CA GLY A 93 -2.29 17.10 -0.55
C GLY A 93 -3.56 17.60 0.11
N TYR A 94 -4.68 17.48 -0.60
CA TYR A 94 -6.00 17.73 -0.07
C TYR A 94 -6.98 16.63 -0.49
N ILE A 95 -8.02 16.44 0.31
CA ILE A 95 -9.06 15.46 0.10
C ILE A 95 -10.43 16.06 0.44
N ILE A 96 -11.41 15.75 -0.39
CA ILE A 96 -12.83 15.94 -0.11
C ILE A 96 -13.52 14.63 -0.42
N ALA A 97 -14.32 14.11 0.52
CA ALA A 97 -15.11 12.90 0.31
C ALA A 97 -16.50 13.04 0.93
N LEU A 98 -17.51 12.69 0.17
CA LEU A 98 -18.91 12.68 0.56
C LEU A 98 -19.45 11.25 0.44
N ASN A 99 -20.06 10.78 1.52
CA ASN A 99 -20.89 9.57 1.51
C ASN A 99 -22.29 9.95 1.97
N HIS A 100 -23.29 9.54 1.22
CA HIS A 100 -24.68 9.77 1.56
C HIS A 100 -25.51 8.52 1.29
N GLU A 101 -26.32 8.13 2.25
CA GLU A 101 -27.33 7.09 2.12
C GLU A 101 -28.69 7.64 2.50
N GLN A 102 -29.73 7.30 1.71
CA GLN A 102 -31.09 7.73 1.94
C GLN A 102 -32.03 6.52 1.83
N LYS A 103 -32.80 6.24 2.90
CA LYS A 103 -33.89 5.27 2.86
C LYS A 103 -35.02 5.81 1.99
N MET A 104 -35.47 5.02 1.03
CA MET A 104 -36.65 5.29 0.21
C MET A 104 -37.89 4.74 0.90
N ASN A 105 -37.77 3.53 1.45
CA ASN A 105 -38.79 2.86 2.25
C ASN A 105 -38.14 1.84 3.21
N ALA A 106 -38.86 0.85 3.72
CA ALA A 106 -38.36 -0.17 4.65
C ALA A 106 -37.29 -1.07 4.02
N ASP A 107 -37.41 -1.34 2.73
CA ASP A 107 -36.62 -2.37 2.02
C ASP A 107 -35.58 -1.75 1.08
N TRP A 108 -35.72 -0.51 0.69
CA TRP A 108 -34.88 0.14 -0.32
C TRP A 108 -34.21 1.41 0.18
N LYS A 109 -32.94 1.56 -0.20
CA LYS A 109 -32.15 2.79 -0.03
C LYS A 109 -31.33 3.09 -1.29
N TRP A 110 -31.10 4.36 -1.54
CA TRP A 110 -30.09 4.77 -2.50
C TRP A 110 -28.87 5.34 -1.78
N PHE A 111 -27.74 5.34 -2.44
CA PHE A 111 -26.50 5.89 -1.91
C PHE A 111 -25.73 6.65 -2.97
N LEU A 112 -25.00 7.68 -2.53
CA LEU A 112 -24.05 8.46 -3.31
C LEU A 112 -22.72 8.51 -2.58
N ASN A 113 -21.66 8.07 -3.26
CA ASN A 113 -20.30 8.26 -2.82
C ASN A 113 -19.59 9.14 -3.84
N ALA A 114 -18.97 10.24 -3.39
CA ALA A 114 -18.23 11.13 -4.28
C ALA A 114 -16.98 11.63 -3.57
N GLY A 115 -15.92 11.86 -4.30
CA GLY A 115 -14.70 12.37 -3.71
C GLY A 115 -13.70 12.87 -4.72
N MET A 116 -12.79 13.68 -4.21
CA MET A 116 -11.59 14.11 -4.94
C MET A 116 -10.40 14.16 -3.99
N ASN A 117 -9.24 13.85 -4.52
CA ASN A 117 -7.98 14.17 -3.87
C ASN A 117 -6.95 14.67 -4.88
N SER A 118 -6.03 15.46 -4.38
CA SER A 118 -4.86 15.88 -5.12
C SER A 118 -3.64 15.73 -4.23
N ASN A 119 -2.56 15.24 -4.81
CA ASN A 119 -1.27 15.13 -4.14
C ASN A 119 -0.17 15.66 -5.07
N LYS A 120 0.58 16.65 -4.59
CA LYS A 120 1.81 17.12 -5.22
C LYS A 120 2.97 16.52 -4.43
N LEU A 121 3.83 15.80 -5.10
CA LEU A 121 5.04 15.20 -4.55
C LEU A 121 6.25 15.73 -5.30
N GLN A 122 7.12 16.39 -4.60
CA GLN A 122 8.44 16.81 -5.10
C GLN A 122 9.52 16.12 -4.29
N ARG A 123 10.58 15.67 -4.94
CA ARG A 123 11.74 15.07 -4.28
C ARG A 123 13.00 15.21 -5.12
N ASN A 124 14.10 15.40 -4.45
CA ASN A 124 15.43 15.30 -5.00
C ASN A 124 15.89 13.86 -4.82
N ILE A 125 15.98 13.13 -5.91
CA ILE A 125 16.20 11.69 -5.90
C ILE A 125 17.41 11.31 -6.75
N ILE A 126 17.80 10.06 -6.64
CA ILE A 126 19.00 9.51 -7.24
C ILE A 126 18.66 8.54 -8.34
N GLY A 127 19.26 8.76 -9.52
CA GLY A 127 19.13 7.85 -10.65
C GLY A 127 17.71 7.63 -11.17
N ALA A 128 17.57 6.87 -12.22
CA ALA A 128 16.28 6.60 -12.87
C ALA A 128 15.32 5.76 -12.02
N SER A 129 15.84 5.00 -11.04
CA SER A 129 15.06 4.12 -10.17
C SER A 129 14.70 4.73 -8.82
N SER A 130 15.00 6.00 -8.58
CA SER A 130 14.73 6.69 -7.30
C SER A 130 15.47 6.12 -6.08
N ASN A 131 16.52 5.34 -6.29
CA ASN A 131 17.26 4.63 -5.23
C ASN A 131 18.75 4.95 -5.30
N PHE A 132 19.44 4.78 -4.17
CA PHE A 132 20.89 4.75 -4.13
C PHE A 132 21.38 3.40 -4.59
N VAL A 133 22.32 3.35 -5.56
CA VAL A 133 22.78 2.08 -6.15
C VAL A 133 24.10 1.68 -5.51
N ILE A 134 24.07 0.55 -4.80
CA ILE A 134 25.24 -0.14 -4.25
C ILE A 134 25.93 -0.89 -5.39
N ILE A 135 27.25 -0.73 -5.51
CA ILE A 135 28.03 -1.22 -6.66
C ILE A 135 28.96 -2.40 -6.35
N ASN A 136 29.16 -2.73 -5.06
CA ASN A 136 29.99 -3.87 -4.64
C ASN A 136 29.64 -4.37 -3.23
N ASP A 137 30.23 -5.48 -2.83
CA ASP A 137 30.07 -6.11 -1.49
C ASP A 137 30.52 -5.24 -0.32
N LYS A 138 31.35 -4.21 -0.56
CA LYS A 138 31.84 -3.28 0.46
C LYS A 138 30.83 -2.20 0.79
N GLY A 139 29.75 -2.09 -0.01
CA GLY A 139 28.70 -1.10 0.20
C GLY A 139 28.97 0.26 -0.44
N ASP A 140 29.89 0.34 -1.41
CA ASP A 140 30.12 1.58 -2.13
C ASP A 140 28.92 1.95 -3.01
N VAL A 141 28.62 3.24 -3.09
CA VAL A 141 27.51 3.82 -3.83
C VAL A 141 28.02 4.80 -4.87
N SER A 142 27.46 4.74 -6.07
CA SER A 142 27.76 5.69 -7.15
C SER A 142 26.56 5.85 -8.08
N ASN A 143 25.98 7.05 -8.11
CA ASN A 143 24.83 7.40 -8.96
C ASN A 143 24.86 8.85 -9.43
N ASN A 144 24.17 9.12 -10.52
CA ASN A 144 23.74 10.46 -10.89
C ASN A 144 22.50 10.87 -10.08
N LEU A 145 22.41 12.15 -9.77
CA LEU A 145 21.26 12.75 -9.12
C LEU A 145 20.16 13.10 -10.12
N MET A 146 18.93 13.00 -9.68
CA MET A 146 17.73 13.36 -10.42
C MET A 146 16.72 14.03 -9.49
N SER A 147 16.04 15.06 -9.96
CA SER A 147 14.89 15.64 -9.26
C SER A 147 13.60 15.38 -10.04
N THR A 148 12.50 15.18 -9.33
CA THR A 148 11.20 14.97 -9.96
C THR A 148 10.09 15.64 -9.16
N GLN A 149 9.05 16.03 -9.89
CA GLN A 149 7.79 16.49 -9.32
C GLN A 149 6.65 15.75 -10.01
N THR A 150 5.70 15.28 -9.22
CA THR A 150 4.48 14.63 -9.71
C THR A 150 3.28 15.27 -9.04
N VAL A 151 2.26 15.60 -9.82
CA VAL A 151 0.95 16.00 -9.30
C VAL A 151 -0.07 14.96 -9.75
N THR A 152 -0.73 14.34 -8.77
CA THR A 152 -1.77 13.34 -9.01
C THR A 152 -3.10 13.91 -8.57
N LYS A 153 -4.12 13.82 -9.43
CA LYS A 153 -5.49 14.23 -9.10
C LYS A 153 -6.44 13.06 -9.38
N ASN A 154 -7.28 12.75 -8.41
CA ASN A 154 -8.28 11.69 -8.51
C ASN A 154 -9.65 12.27 -8.21
N TYR A 155 -10.65 11.85 -8.99
CA TYR A 155 -12.06 12.14 -8.78
C TYR A 155 -12.83 10.84 -8.90
N TYR A 156 -13.82 10.67 -8.06
CA TYR A 156 -14.68 9.49 -8.04
C TYR A 156 -16.11 9.88 -7.73
N ALA A 157 -17.05 9.24 -8.40
CA ALA A 157 -18.47 9.31 -8.09
C ALA A 157 -19.12 7.95 -8.31
N GLN A 158 -19.98 7.54 -7.38
CA GLN A 158 -20.77 6.32 -7.47
C GLN A 158 -22.19 6.61 -6.99
N LEU A 159 -23.17 6.19 -7.76
CA LEU A 159 -24.58 6.23 -7.41
C LEU A 159 -25.14 4.81 -7.46
N GLY A 160 -25.87 4.40 -6.43
CA GLY A 160 -26.45 3.07 -6.42
C GLY A 160 -27.70 2.96 -5.58
N ILE A 161 -28.33 1.81 -5.70
CA ILE A 161 -29.47 1.39 -4.89
C ILE A 161 -29.20 0.02 -4.26
N ASN A 162 -29.61 -0.13 -3.02
CA ASN A 162 -29.64 -1.40 -2.32
C ASN A 162 -31.09 -1.75 -1.99
N GLY A 163 -31.47 -2.99 -2.18
CA GLY A 163 -32.81 -3.45 -1.89
C GLY A 163 -32.84 -4.83 -1.24
N ASN A 164 -33.83 -5.01 -0.38
CA ASN A 164 -34.15 -6.28 0.26
C ASN A 164 -35.38 -6.86 -0.40
N ILE A 165 -35.30 -8.08 -0.93
CA ILE A 165 -36.39 -8.78 -1.60
C ILE A 165 -36.59 -10.14 -0.90
N LYS A 166 -37.83 -10.51 -0.63
CA LYS A 166 -38.18 -11.83 -0.08
C LYS A 166 -38.88 -12.69 -1.10
N THR A 167 -38.35 -13.89 -1.34
CA THR A 167 -38.95 -14.91 -2.22
C THR A 167 -39.21 -16.17 -1.42
N GLY A 168 -40.38 -16.26 -0.80
CA GLY A 168 -40.68 -17.33 0.14
C GLY A 168 -39.79 -17.32 1.37
N ALA A 169 -38.97 -18.37 1.56
CA ALA A 169 -38.04 -18.50 2.67
C ALA A 169 -36.64 -17.89 2.39
N VAL A 170 -36.44 -17.34 1.21
CA VAL A 170 -35.15 -16.78 0.75
C VAL A 170 -35.19 -15.26 0.85
N ASN A 171 -34.11 -14.65 1.41
CA ASN A 171 -33.90 -13.21 1.38
C ASN A 171 -32.80 -12.86 0.39
N HIS A 172 -33.00 -11.84 -0.40
CA HIS A 172 -32.07 -11.28 -1.36
C HIS A 172 -31.67 -9.89 -0.94
N ASP A 173 -30.37 -9.63 -0.82
CA ASP A 173 -29.82 -8.28 -0.69
C ASP A 173 -29.22 -7.88 -2.03
N VAL A 174 -29.97 -7.11 -2.82
CA VAL A 174 -29.61 -6.74 -4.19
C VAL A 174 -28.98 -5.35 -4.19
N THR A 175 -27.89 -5.22 -4.91
CA THR A 175 -27.19 -3.94 -5.15
C THR A 175 -27.03 -3.70 -6.64
N LEU A 176 -27.44 -2.52 -7.12
CA LEU A 176 -27.11 -1.99 -8.43
C LEU A 176 -26.37 -0.65 -8.25
N ALA A 177 -25.22 -0.50 -8.88
CA ALA A 177 -24.46 0.75 -8.82
C ALA A 177 -23.83 1.12 -10.15
N LEU A 178 -23.72 2.42 -10.38
CA LEU A 178 -22.97 3.04 -11.47
C LEU A 178 -21.83 3.85 -10.86
N ASP A 179 -20.64 3.73 -11.42
CA ASP A 179 -19.48 4.49 -10.95
C ASP A 179 -18.74 5.15 -12.12
N LYS A 180 -18.08 6.25 -11.79
CA LYS A 180 -17.17 6.96 -12.67
C LYS A 180 -15.97 7.48 -11.87
N ALA A 181 -14.78 7.30 -12.45
CA ALA A 181 -13.55 7.83 -11.89
C ALA A 181 -12.72 8.53 -12.98
N TRP A 182 -11.99 9.56 -12.54
CA TRP A 182 -10.98 10.23 -13.35
C TRP A 182 -9.69 10.31 -12.54
N HIS A 183 -8.62 10.01 -13.21
CA HIS A 183 -7.29 10.10 -12.66
C HIS A 183 -6.39 10.85 -13.61
N SER A 184 -5.58 11.79 -13.12
CA SER A 184 -4.59 12.49 -13.95
C SER A 184 -3.25 12.55 -13.22
N ILE A 185 -2.20 12.39 -14.01
CA ILE A 185 -0.82 12.52 -13.55
C ILE A 185 -0.15 13.62 -14.36
N GLU A 186 0.34 14.64 -13.65
CA GLU A 186 1.31 15.58 -14.21
C GLU A 186 2.71 15.13 -13.75
N GLY A 187 3.66 15.12 -14.65
CA GLY A 187 5.08 14.81 -14.36
C GLY A 187 5.98 15.97 -14.75
N ALA A 188 7.21 15.98 -14.24
CA ALA A 188 8.20 16.97 -14.60
C ALA A 188 8.37 17.07 -16.14
N LYS A 189 8.29 18.27 -16.70
CA LYS A 189 8.50 18.53 -18.14
C LYS A 189 9.95 18.22 -18.52
N ASN A 190 10.88 18.66 -17.69
CA ASN A 190 12.30 18.40 -17.85
C ASN A 190 12.74 17.46 -16.72
N MET A 191 13.17 16.27 -17.09
CA MET A 191 13.86 15.40 -16.14
C MET A 191 15.33 15.79 -16.16
N TYR A 192 15.78 16.43 -15.09
CA TYR A 192 17.19 16.69 -14.89
C TYR A 192 17.87 15.37 -14.50
N ASN A 193 18.44 14.70 -15.49
CA ASN A 193 19.10 13.40 -15.38
C ASN A 193 20.50 13.45 -16.00
N ASN A 194 21.17 12.29 -16.08
CA ASN A 194 22.51 12.14 -16.71
C ASN A 194 23.59 13.05 -16.13
N GLY A 195 23.56 13.30 -14.81
CA GLY A 195 24.58 14.08 -14.13
C GLY A 195 24.41 15.59 -14.21
N SER A 196 23.36 16.11 -14.88
CA SER A 196 23.08 17.55 -14.92
C SER A 196 22.78 18.17 -13.55
N MET A 197 22.31 17.36 -12.59
CA MET A 197 22.09 17.77 -11.19
C MET A 197 23.22 17.39 -10.25
N GLY A 198 24.33 16.87 -10.78
CA GLY A 198 25.40 16.31 -9.99
C GLY A 198 25.31 14.81 -9.81
N SER A 199 26.14 14.28 -8.95
CA SER A 199 26.23 12.87 -8.64
C SER A 199 26.30 12.64 -7.14
N VAL A 200 26.12 11.38 -6.73
CA VAL A 200 26.37 10.93 -5.37
C VAL A 200 27.41 9.83 -5.38
N SER A 201 28.28 9.85 -4.41
CA SER A 201 29.25 8.80 -4.13
C SER A 201 29.44 8.61 -2.63
N GLY A 202 30.05 7.54 -2.22
CA GLY A 202 30.33 7.23 -0.82
C GLY A 202 30.09 5.77 -0.51
N ASN A 203 29.79 5.48 0.75
CA ASN A 203 29.62 4.11 1.22
C ASN A 203 28.49 4.05 2.25
N ILE A 204 27.68 2.97 2.21
CA ILE A 204 26.53 2.81 3.11
C ILE A 204 26.89 2.73 4.60
N TYR A 205 28.14 2.52 4.95
CA TYR A 205 28.60 2.46 6.34
C TYR A 205 29.25 3.78 6.82
N SER A 206 29.86 4.57 5.92
CA SER A 206 30.55 5.82 6.27
C SER A 206 29.75 7.07 5.97
N GLY A 207 28.88 7.04 4.97
CA GLY A 207 28.04 8.15 4.53
C GLY A 207 28.13 8.39 3.03
N LEU A 208 27.17 9.15 2.52
CA LEU A 208 27.08 9.55 1.12
C LEU A 208 27.37 11.04 0.98
N GLN A 209 27.91 11.44 -0.16
CA GLN A 209 28.24 12.82 -0.51
C GLN A 209 27.63 13.18 -1.85
N GLY A 210 26.92 14.30 -1.88
CA GLY A 210 26.47 14.91 -3.13
C GLY A 210 27.59 15.75 -3.74
N ASN A 211 27.86 15.56 -5.04
CA ASN A 211 28.89 16.27 -5.78
C ASN A 211 28.24 17.15 -6.85
N ASN A 212 28.54 18.44 -6.86
CA ASN A 212 28.02 19.44 -7.80
C ASN A 212 26.48 19.42 -7.86
N VAL A 213 25.85 19.37 -6.70
CA VAL A 213 24.40 19.27 -6.58
C VAL A 213 23.75 20.60 -6.93
N TRP A 214 22.78 20.58 -7.84
CA TRP A 214 22.00 21.73 -8.23
C TRP A 214 20.50 21.40 -8.19
N TYR A 215 19.68 22.30 -7.66
CA TYR A 215 18.24 22.11 -7.44
C TYR A 215 17.44 23.04 -8.36
N PRO A 216 16.95 22.56 -9.51
CA PRO A 216 16.15 23.34 -10.42
C PRO A 216 14.72 23.54 -9.91
N SER A 217 14.10 24.63 -10.33
CA SER A 217 12.65 24.73 -10.32
C SER A 217 12.05 23.76 -11.33
N ILE A 218 11.08 22.94 -10.90
CA ILE A 218 10.48 21.92 -11.73
C ILE A 218 9.09 22.37 -12.17
N GLU A 219 8.91 22.54 -13.47
CA GLU A 219 7.60 22.67 -14.08
C GLU A 219 7.00 21.30 -14.39
N THR A 220 5.69 21.14 -14.16
CA THR A 220 4.97 19.93 -14.52
C THR A 220 4.14 20.14 -15.79
N GLY A 221 3.87 19.05 -16.47
CA GLY A 221 2.94 18.98 -17.58
C GLY A 221 2.14 17.68 -17.51
N LEU A 222 0.93 17.68 -18.06
CA LEU A 222 0.07 16.53 -18.10
C LEU A 222 0.78 15.35 -18.77
N SER A 223 0.87 14.22 -18.07
CA SER A 223 1.52 12.98 -18.54
C SER A 223 0.48 11.94 -18.95
N SER A 224 -0.54 11.76 -18.14
CA SER A 224 -1.66 10.86 -18.46
C SER A 224 -2.97 11.36 -17.86
N LYS A 225 -4.06 10.96 -18.50
CA LYS A 225 -5.43 11.11 -18.00
C LYS A 225 -6.19 9.82 -18.22
N ASP A 226 -6.63 9.23 -17.15
CA ASP A 226 -7.37 7.99 -17.15
C ASP A 226 -8.83 8.29 -16.82
N GLN A 227 -9.75 7.62 -17.49
CA GLN A 227 -11.18 7.69 -17.23
C GLN A 227 -11.70 6.26 -17.08
N TYR A 228 -12.51 6.05 -16.06
CA TYR A 228 -13.17 4.78 -15.80
C TYR A 228 -14.66 5.02 -15.67
N TRP A 229 -15.46 4.09 -16.12
CA TRP A 229 -16.86 3.98 -15.75
C TRP A 229 -17.24 2.52 -15.59
N GLY A 230 -18.16 2.24 -14.71
CA GLY A 230 -18.56 0.87 -14.43
C GLY A 230 -20.02 0.74 -14.04
N ILE A 231 -20.51 -0.50 -14.15
CA ILE A 231 -21.79 -0.92 -13.63
C ILE A 231 -21.59 -2.20 -12.83
N SER A 232 -22.10 -2.19 -11.60
CA SER A 232 -22.08 -3.32 -10.68
C SER A 232 -23.49 -3.85 -10.46
N LEU A 233 -23.65 -5.16 -10.48
CA LEU A 233 -24.83 -5.86 -10.01
C LEU A 233 -24.39 -6.95 -9.04
N ALA A 234 -25.00 -7.01 -7.87
CA ALA A 234 -24.74 -8.06 -6.88
C ALA A 234 -26.04 -8.48 -6.19
N ASP A 235 -26.14 -9.77 -5.87
CA ASP A 235 -27.19 -10.32 -5.01
C ASP A 235 -26.57 -11.22 -3.94
N THR A 236 -26.90 -10.97 -2.68
CA THR A 236 -26.57 -11.87 -1.58
C THR A 236 -27.84 -12.64 -1.19
N VAL A 237 -27.89 -13.87 -1.64
CA VAL A 237 -28.99 -14.81 -1.39
C VAL A 237 -28.79 -15.47 -0.04
N LYS A 238 -29.74 -15.29 0.89
CA LYS A 238 -29.67 -15.81 2.27
C LYS A 238 -30.80 -16.84 2.49
N TYR A 239 -30.41 -18.06 2.85
CA TYR A 239 -31.34 -19.12 3.20
C TYR A 239 -30.86 -19.88 4.42
N LYS A 240 -31.62 -19.81 5.51
CA LYS A 240 -31.24 -20.43 6.80
C LYS A 240 -29.81 -20.02 7.23
N LYS A 241 -28.92 -20.99 7.28
CA LYS A 241 -27.53 -20.88 7.70
C LYS A 241 -26.55 -20.63 6.55
N ALA A 242 -27.05 -20.53 5.31
CA ALA A 242 -26.23 -20.35 4.11
C ALA A 242 -26.46 -18.99 3.48
N GLN A 243 -25.39 -18.41 2.95
CA GLN A 243 -25.42 -17.19 2.15
C GLN A 243 -24.59 -17.40 0.88
N LEU A 244 -25.13 -16.99 -0.26
CA LEU A 244 -24.46 -17.02 -1.56
C LEU A 244 -24.42 -15.61 -2.13
N LEU A 245 -23.23 -15.04 -2.30
CA LEU A 245 -22.99 -13.81 -3.03
C LEU A 245 -22.76 -14.12 -4.50
N LEU A 246 -23.49 -13.48 -5.37
CA LEU A 246 -23.27 -13.47 -6.82
C LEU A 246 -23.10 -12.00 -7.24
N GLY A 247 -21.98 -11.67 -7.79
CA GLY A 247 -21.67 -10.29 -8.21
C GLY A 247 -20.98 -10.24 -9.56
N VAL A 248 -21.18 -9.14 -10.26
CA VAL A 248 -20.46 -8.84 -11.48
C VAL A 248 -20.27 -7.34 -11.60
N HIS A 249 -19.06 -6.95 -12.03
CA HIS A 249 -18.75 -5.58 -12.36
C HIS A 249 -18.24 -5.50 -13.81
N LYS A 250 -18.89 -4.71 -14.63
CA LYS A 250 -18.42 -4.36 -15.97
C LYS A 250 -17.63 -3.06 -15.88
N HIS A 251 -16.35 -3.14 -16.19
CA HIS A 251 -15.43 -2.01 -16.25
C HIS A 251 -15.24 -1.54 -17.69
N ASN A 252 -15.12 -0.24 -17.88
CA ASN A 252 -14.60 0.38 -19.08
C ASN A 252 -13.56 1.42 -18.67
N ALA A 253 -12.42 1.43 -19.34
CA ALA A 253 -11.34 2.36 -19.11
C ALA A 253 -10.88 3.00 -20.40
N SER A 254 -10.49 4.26 -20.33
CA SER A 254 -9.78 4.97 -21.40
C SER A 254 -8.59 5.68 -20.78
N VAL A 255 -7.42 5.52 -21.37
CA VAL A 255 -6.16 6.13 -20.94
C VAL A 255 -5.62 6.99 -22.08
N ASP A 256 -5.49 8.29 -21.83
CA ASP A 256 -4.82 9.22 -22.71
C ASP A 256 -3.40 9.49 -22.20
N SER A 257 -2.40 9.33 -23.06
CA SER A 257 -1.04 9.76 -22.83
C SER A 257 -0.78 11.11 -23.47
N TYR A 258 0.01 11.94 -22.83
CA TYR A 258 0.27 13.30 -23.27
C TYR A 258 1.78 13.57 -23.41
N ASN A 259 2.12 14.35 -24.42
CA ASN A 259 3.42 15.00 -24.43
C ASN A 259 3.41 16.11 -23.38
N LYS A 260 4.19 15.96 -22.33
CA LYS A 260 4.23 16.87 -21.16
C LYS A 260 4.62 18.31 -21.51
N ILE A 261 5.34 18.54 -22.62
CA ILE A 261 5.79 19.87 -23.06
C ILE A 261 4.71 20.56 -23.88
N THR A 262 4.15 19.85 -24.89
CA THR A 262 3.19 20.46 -25.83
C THR A 262 1.74 20.35 -25.37
N GLY A 263 1.45 19.49 -24.39
CA GLY A 263 0.10 19.19 -23.91
C GLY A 263 -0.77 18.40 -24.91
N ARG A 264 -0.21 17.93 -26.03
CA ARG A 264 -0.94 17.17 -27.03
C ARG A 264 -1.09 15.71 -26.62
N VAL A 265 -2.24 15.11 -26.90
CA VAL A 265 -2.43 13.67 -26.78
C VAL A 265 -1.51 12.97 -27.76
N THR A 266 -0.73 12.03 -27.25
CA THR A 266 0.18 11.20 -28.04
C THR A 266 -0.43 9.85 -28.35
N GLN A 267 -1.32 9.37 -27.46
CA GLN A 267 -1.97 8.08 -27.63
C GLN A 267 -3.21 7.99 -26.74
N THR A 268 -4.23 7.28 -27.22
CA THR A 268 -5.42 6.91 -26.45
C THR A 268 -5.59 5.41 -26.47
N VAL A 269 -5.88 4.81 -25.30
CA VAL A 269 -6.11 3.39 -25.12
C VAL A 269 -7.45 3.17 -24.47
N GLY A 270 -8.32 2.42 -25.11
CA GLY A 270 -9.56 1.92 -24.53
C GLY A 270 -9.42 0.47 -24.09
N SER A 271 -10.02 0.11 -22.97
CA SER A 271 -10.09 -1.27 -22.51
C SER A 271 -11.35 -1.53 -21.71
N ASP A 272 -11.83 -2.79 -21.74
CA ASP A 272 -12.99 -3.19 -20.95
C ASP A 272 -12.80 -4.58 -20.35
N ALA A 273 -13.47 -4.84 -19.25
CA ALA A 273 -13.47 -6.14 -18.59
C ALA A 273 -14.77 -6.40 -17.86
N LEU A 274 -15.14 -7.67 -17.80
CA LEU A 274 -16.18 -8.20 -16.92
C LEU A 274 -15.50 -8.96 -15.80
N CYS A 275 -15.76 -8.56 -14.54
CA CYS A 275 -15.12 -9.10 -13.34
C CYS A 275 -16.21 -9.72 -12.45
N PRO A 276 -16.37 -11.06 -12.46
CA PRO A 276 -17.28 -11.76 -11.58
C PRO A 276 -16.72 -11.86 -10.16
N THR A 277 -17.63 -11.93 -9.19
CA THR A 277 -17.35 -12.26 -7.80
C THR A 277 -18.36 -13.25 -7.29
N TYR A 278 -17.90 -14.33 -6.69
CA TYR A 278 -18.75 -15.36 -6.06
C TYR A 278 -18.30 -15.55 -4.62
N GLY A 279 -19.24 -15.70 -3.73
CA GLY A 279 -18.95 -15.97 -2.32
C GLY A 279 -19.99 -16.90 -1.72
N PHE A 280 -19.52 -17.87 -0.97
CA PHE A 280 -20.40 -18.76 -0.21
C PHE A 280 -19.99 -18.73 1.26
N VAL A 281 -20.97 -18.59 2.15
CA VAL A 281 -20.78 -18.65 3.60
C VAL A 281 -21.79 -19.62 4.19
N TYR A 282 -21.31 -20.53 5.02
CA TYR A 282 -22.14 -21.43 5.82
C TYR A 282 -21.84 -21.27 7.30
N GLN A 283 -22.86 -20.99 8.08
CA GLN A 283 -22.79 -20.79 9.53
C GLN A 283 -23.52 -21.94 10.24
N PRO A 284 -22.82 -23.06 10.56
CA PRO A 284 -23.44 -24.20 11.25
C PRO A 284 -23.99 -23.84 12.62
N ASP A 285 -23.37 -22.89 13.30
CA ASP A 285 -23.77 -22.35 14.61
C ASP A 285 -23.44 -20.85 14.70
N GLU A 286 -23.68 -20.23 15.87
CA GLU A 286 -23.48 -18.79 16.11
C GLU A 286 -22.01 -18.39 16.17
N HIS A 287 -21.11 -19.34 16.32
CA HIS A 287 -19.67 -19.11 16.51
C HIS A 287 -18.86 -19.42 15.27
N THR A 288 -19.36 -20.26 14.38
CA THR A 288 -18.57 -20.85 13.29
C THR A 288 -19.05 -20.32 11.93
N SER A 289 -18.10 -19.90 11.09
CA SER A 289 -18.34 -19.59 9.69
C SER A 289 -17.34 -20.31 8.79
N LEU A 290 -17.82 -21.05 7.82
CA LEU A 290 -17.05 -21.60 6.71
C LEU A 290 -17.32 -20.75 5.48
N TYR A 291 -16.29 -20.40 4.72
CA TYR A 291 -16.49 -19.62 3.51
C TYR A 291 -15.61 -20.09 2.35
N ALA A 292 -16.07 -19.79 1.16
CA ALA A 292 -15.31 -19.90 -0.08
C ALA A 292 -15.62 -18.68 -0.94
N SER A 293 -14.64 -18.14 -1.61
CA SER A 293 -14.80 -16.98 -2.50
C SER A 293 -13.94 -17.07 -3.74
N HIS A 294 -14.46 -16.48 -4.81
CA HIS A 294 -13.75 -16.18 -6.04
C HIS A 294 -13.99 -14.73 -6.41
N SER A 295 -12.93 -14.01 -6.76
CA SER A 295 -13.04 -12.65 -7.30
C SER A 295 -12.08 -12.43 -8.45
N GLU A 296 -12.53 -11.66 -9.43
CA GLU A 296 -11.67 -11.13 -10.48
C GLU A 296 -11.59 -9.61 -10.35
N ASN A 297 -10.39 -9.08 -10.52
CA ASN A 297 -10.14 -7.64 -10.61
C ASN A 297 -9.40 -7.33 -11.92
N PHE A 298 -9.39 -6.08 -12.31
CA PHE A 298 -8.92 -5.64 -13.59
C PHE A 298 -7.98 -4.45 -13.44
N ASP A 299 -6.81 -4.57 -14.08
CA ASP A 299 -5.88 -3.47 -14.30
C ASP A 299 -6.05 -2.95 -15.74
N LYS A 300 -6.00 -1.64 -15.91
CA LYS A 300 -6.09 -0.99 -17.23
C LYS A 300 -5.03 -1.52 -18.20
N GLY A 301 -5.32 -1.49 -19.48
CA GLY A 301 -4.34 -1.79 -20.53
C GLY A 301 -3.08 -0.92 -20.41
N THR A 302 -1.95 -1.47 -20.80
CA THR A 302 -0.65 -0.79 -20.75
C THR A 302 -0.22 -0.37 -22.14
N ILE A 303 0.18 0.89 -22.30
CA ILE A 303 0.85 1.37 -23.51
C ILE A 303 2.33 0.97 -23.44
N VAL A 304 2.80 0.26 -24.45
CA VAL A 304 4.19 -0.17 -24.53
C VAL A 304 5.11 1.04 -24.73
N ALA A 305 6.08 1.18 -23.82
CA ALA A 305 7.01 2.30 -23.80
C ALA A 305 7.96 2.30 -25.02
N SER A 306 8.51 3.47 -25.34
CA SER A 306 9.36 3.71 -26.53
C SER A 306 10.66 2.91 -26.60
N LYS A 307 11.08 2.31 -25.47
CA LYS A 307 12.29 1.45 -25.43
C LYS A 307 12.08 0.07 -26.06
N TYR A 308 10.85 -0.34 -26.32
CA TYR A 308 10.49 -1.64 -26.87
C TYR A 308 10.24 -1.57 -28.40
N ALA A 309 10.47 -2.69 -29.09
CA ALA A 309 10.26 -2.78 -30.53
C ALA A 309 8.79 -2.62 -30.93
N ASN A 310 7.87 -2.99 -30.06
CA ASN A 310 6.43 -2.78 -30.19
C ASN A 310 5.95 -1.52 -29.45
N ALA A 311 6.78 -0.48 -29.41
CA ALA A 311 6.42 0.81 -28.83
C ALA A 311 5.10 1.33 -29.38
N GLY A 312 4.24 1.76 -28.48
CA GLY A 312 2.91 2.24 -28.85
C GLY A 312 1.84 1.16 -28.98
N GLU A 313 2.19 -0.14 -28.94
CA GLU A 313 1.20 -1.20 -28.82
C GLU A 313 0.46 -1.10 -27.49
N VAL A 314 -0.82 -1.48 -27.52
CA VAL A 314 -1.67 -1.55 -26.34
C VAL A 314 -1.77 -2.99 -25.90
N LEU A 315 -1.23 -3.28 -24.74
CA LEU A 315 -1.47 -4.56 -24.08
C LEU A 315 -2.87 -4.56 -23.45
N ASN A 316 -3.54 -5.69 -23.54
CA ASN A 316 -4.89 -5.86 -22.98
C ASN A 316 -4.93 -5.60 -21.47
N PRO A 317 -6.11 -5.33 -20.89
CA PRO A 317 -6.27 -5.27 -19.45
C PRO A 317 -5.77 -6.55 -18.78
N ALA A 318 -4.99 -6.38 -17.73
CA ALA A 318 -4.55 -7.49 -16.91
C ALA A 318 -5.66 -7.88 -15.93
N LYS A 319 -5.97 -9.17 -15.81
CA LYS A 319 -6.89 -9.67 -14.81
C LYS A 319 -6.14 -10.35 -13.67
N THR A 320 -6.43 -9.93 -12.44
CA THR A 320 -6.04 -10.65 -11.23
C THR A 320 -7.21 -11.50 -10.78
N LYS A 321 -6.96 -12.78 -10.51
CA LYS A 321 -7.95 -13.74 -10.02
C LYS A 321 -7.56 -14.22 -8.65
N GLN A 322 -8.50 -14.22 -7.71
CA GLN A 322 -8.29 -14.73 -6.36
C GLN A 322 -9.33 -15.80 -6.04
N ASN A 323 -8.86 -16.89 -5.48
CA ASN A 323 -9.67 -17.93 -4.85
C ASN A 323 -9.27 -18.04 -3.39
N GLU A 324 -10.24 -18.17 -2.52
CA GLU A 324 -10.01 -18.33 -1.09
C GLU A 324 -11.03 -19.25 -0.46
N ILE A 325 -10.58 -20.11 0.44
CA ILE A 325 -11.44 -20.89 1.33
C ILE A 325 -10.98 -20.64 2.76
N GLY A 326 -11.91 -20.62 3.70
CA GLY A 326 -11.50 -20.38 5.06
C GLY A 326 -12.55 -20.70 6.10
N PHE A 327 -12.09 -20.57 7.32
CA PHE A 327 -12.82 -20.84 8.54
C PHE A 327 -12.69 -19.66 9.48
N LYS A 328 -13.78 -19.25 10.13
CA LYS A 328 -13.78 -18.25 11.20
C LYS A 328 -14.52 -18.81 12.40
N TYR A 329 -13.92 -18.62 13.57
CA TYR A 329 -14.54 -18.96 14.84
C TYR A 329 -14.53 -17.74 15.76
N ALA A 330 -15.70 -17.38 16.27
CA ALA A 330 -15.89 -16.27 17.19
C ALA A 330 -16.66 -16.73 18.42
N ASN A 331 -16.07 -16.58 19.60
CA ASN A 331 -16.70 -16.90 20.88
C ASN A 331 -16.27 -15.89 21.93
N ALA A 332 -17.19 -15.43 22.77
CA ALA A 332 -17.03 -14.62 24.00
C ALA A 332 -15.70 -13.84 24.12
N GLY A 333 -15.36 -13.01 23.12
CA GLY A 333 -14.15 -12.19 23.11
C GLY A 333 -12.92 -12.83 22.44
N PHE A 334 -13.11 -13.95 21.71
CA PHE A 334 -12.05 -14.60 20.94
C PHE A 334 -12.46 -14.78 19.48
N LEU A 335 -11.63 -14.31 18.56
CA LEU A 335 -11.82 -14.46 17.11
C LEU A 335 -10.60 -15.15 16.52
N THR A 336 -10.82 -16.25 15.82
CA THR A 336 -9.81 -16.95 15.03
C THR A 336 -10.26 -17.00 13.58
N SER A 337 -9.37 -16.74 12.65
CA SER A 337 -9.60 -17.01 11.23
C SER A 337 -8.43 -17.75 10.61
N LEU A 338 -8.75 -18.72 9.77
CA LEU A 338 -7.81 -19.47 8.95
C LEU A 338 -8.29 -19.38 7.49
N GLY A 339 -7.41 -18.89 6.62
CA GLY A 339 -7.65 -18.78 5.19
C GLY A 339 -6.58 -19.50 4.39
N ILE A 340 -6.99 -20.12 3.28
CA ILE A 340 -6.10 -20.66 2.25
C ILE A 340 -6.46 -19.92 0.97
N PHE A 341 -5.47 -19.31 0.34
CA PHE A 341 -5.70 -18.47 -0.84
C PHE A 341 -4.78 -18.83 -2.01
N ASN A 342 -5.25 -18.51 -3.20
CA ASN A 342 -4.48 -18.54 -4.43
C ASN A 342 -4.84 -17.29 -5.25
N ILE A 343 -3.82 -16.49 -5.58
CA ILE A 343 -3.95 -15.27 -6.37
C ILE A 343 -3.07 -15.42 -7.62
N LYS A 344 -3.67 -15.24 -8.81
CA LYS A 344 -2.96 -15.18 -10.08
C LYS A 344 -3.04 -13.79 -10.64
N GLN A 345 -1.91 -13.17 -10.83
CA GLN A 345 -1.77 -11.83 -11.37
C GLN A 345 -1.04 -11.87 -12.70
N ALA A 346 -1.66 -11.34 -13.76
CA ALA A 346 -0.98 -11.17 -15.04
C ALA A 346 0.16 -10.15 -14.90
N ASN A 347 1.27 -10.43 -15.55
CA ASN A 347 2.46 -9.59 -15.56
C ASN A 347 2.94 -9.34 -16.99
N ASN A 348 3.51 -8.15 -17.23
CA ASN A 348 4.12 -7.84 -18.50
C ASN A 348 5.57 -8.31 -18.48
N ILE A 349 5.98 -9.06 -19.49
CA ILE A 349 7.34 -9.61 -19.62
C ILE A 349 8.04 -9.03 -20.84
N GLU A 350 9.37 -8.90 -20.75
CA GLU A 350 10.22 -8.56 -21.88
C GLU A 350 10.55 -9.84 -22.65
N VAL A 351 10.29 -9.83 -23.95
CA VAL A 351 10.56 -10.97 -24.84
C VAL A 351 11.49 -10.52 -25.96
N TYR A 352 12.61 -11.22 -26.12
CA TYR A 352 13.58 -10.95 -27.19
C TYR A 352 13.29 -11.79 -28.44
N LYS A 353 13.02 -11.12 -29.57
CA LYS A 353 12.78 -11.70 -30.91
C LYS A 353 13.58 -10.91 -31.96
N GLY A 354 14.93 -10.88 -31.83
CA GLY A 354 15.78 -9.99 -32.63
C GLY A 354 15.77 -8.52 -32.14
N SER A 355 14.73 -8.13 -31.41
CA SER A 355 14.58 -6.89 -30.66
C SER A 355 13.76 -7.19 -29.41
N THR A 356 13.80 -6.30 -28.39
CA THR A 356 13.05 -6.50 -27.14
C THR A 356 11.62 -5.99 -27.30
N TYR A 357 10.65 -6.85 -27.08
CA TYR A 357 9.21 -6.57 -27.05
C TYR A 357 8.71 -6.63 -25.61
N LEU A 358 7.69 -5.83 -25.28
CA LEU A 358 6.91 -6.00 -24.06
C LEU A 358 5.64 -6.79 -24.39
N GLN A 359 5.41 -7.92 -23.72
CA GLN A 359 4.23 -8.77 -23.92
C GLN A 359 3.54 -9.06 -22.61
N GLN A 360 2.22 -9.26 -22.64
CA GLN A 360 1.40 -9.59 -21.47
C GLN A 360 1.22 -11.11 -21.35
N ASP A 361 2.32 -11.85 -21.36
CA ASP A 361 2.29 -13.31 -21.24
C ASP A 361 2.84 -13.79 -19.88
N GLY A 362 3.30 -12.88 -19.04
CA GLY A 362 3.77 -13.17 -17.70
C GLY A 362 2.64 -13.42 -16.72
N GLU A 363 2.91 -14.26 -15.72
CA GLU A 363 2.03 -14.51 -14.59
C GLU A 363 2.86 -14.61 -13.31
N GLN A 364 2.35 -14.01 -12.24
CA GLN A 364 2.82 -14.25 -10.88
C GLN A 364 1.71 -14.93 -10.10
N GLU A 365 2.04 -15.98 -9.36
CA GLU A 365 1.11 -16.74 -8.54
C GLU A 365 1.52 -16.62 -7.08
N TYR A 366 0.55 -16.24 -6.25
CA TYR A 366 0.70 -16.10 -4.81
C TYR A 366 -0.27 -17.07 -4.16
N GLN A 367 0.22 -18.10 -3.50
CA GLN A 367 -0.60 -19.03 -2.77
C GLN A 367 -0.10 -19.17 -1.34
N GLY A 368 -1.02 -19.36 -0.40
CA GLY A 368 -0.62 -19.37 0.98
C GLY A 368 -1.70 -19.73 1.96
N ILE A 369 -1.30 -19.71 3.22
CA ILE A 369 -2.14 -19.97 4.38
C ILE A 369 -1.96 -18.81 5.34
N GLU A 370 -3.07 -18.25 5.81
CA GLU A 370 -3.11 -17.19 6.80
C GLU A 370 -3.89 -17.65 8.04
N LEU A 371 -3.28 -17.51 9.22
CA LEU A 371 -3.91 -17.69 10.51
C LEU A 371 -3.92 -16.35 11.25
N SER A 372 -5.06 -15.92 11.74
CA SER A 372 -5.16 -14.80 12.67
C SER A 372 -5.95 -15.18 13.91
N VAL A 373 -5.50 -14.67 15.04
CA VAL A 373 -6.10 -14.90 16.36
C VAL A 373 -6.14 -13.59 17.10
N ASN A 374 -7.30 -13.22 17.61
CA ASN A 374 -7.48 -12.01 18.42
C ASN A 374 -8.46 -12.28 19.54
N GLY A 375 -8.10 -11.94 20.76
CA GLY A 375 -9.01 -12.05 21.88
C GLY A 375 -8.38 -12.08 23.26
N LYS A 376 -9.22 -12.32 24.22
CA LYS A 376 -8.90 -12.37 25.65
C LYS A 376 -8.40 -13.78 26.00
N LEU A 377 -7.11 -13.93 26.32
CA LEU A 377 -6.52 -15.20 26.76
C LEU A 377 -6.87 -15.52 28.23
N ALA A 378 -6.96 -14.49 29.07
CA ALA A 378 -7.31 -14.57 30.47
C ALA A 378 -7.84 -13.19 30.92
N ASP A 379 -8.30 -13.07 32.19
CA ASP A 379 -8.96 -11.84 32.66
C ASP A 379 -8.16 -10.54 32.44
N LYS A 380 -6.83 -10.64 32.52
CA LYS A 380 -5.92 -9.50 32.36
C LYS A 380 -5.08 -9.54 31.10
N TRP A 381 -5.28 -10.53 30.22
CA TRP A 381 -4.42 -10.78 29.09
C TRP A 381 -5.21 -10.77 27.78
N ASN A 382 -4.84 -9.87 26.87
CA ASN A 382 -5.31 -9.87 25.50
C ASN A 382 -4.17 -10.30 24.57
N PHE A 383 -4.53 -11.02 23.54
CA PHE A 383 -3.60 -11.49 22.50
C PHE A 383 -4.13 -11.14 21.12
N MET A 384 -3.22 -10.67 20.26
CA MET A 384 -3.46 -10.57 18.83
C MET A 384 -2.25 -11.19 18.12
N GLY A 385 -2.51 -12.10 17.18
CA GLY A 385 -1.45 -12.76 16.43
C GLY A 385 -1.86 -13.03 14.99
N GLY A 386 -0.87 -13.03 14.12
CA GLY A 386 -0.98 -13.41 12.73
C GLY A 386 0.22 -14.22 12.29
N LEU A 387 -0.02 -15.27 11.51
CA LEU A 387 0.99 -16.08 10.86
C LEU A 387 0.60 -16.29 9.41
N MET A 388 1.50 -15.98 8.48
CA MET A 388 1.31 -16.21 7.06
C MET A 388 2.45 -17.06 6.51
N TYR A 389 2.11 -18.11 5.80
CA TYR A 389 2.99 -18.79 4.85
C TYR A 389 2.58 -18.38 3.45
N LEU A 390 3.54 -17.89 2.66
CA LEU A 390 3.35 -17.41 1.31
C LEU A 390 4.32 -18.14 0.37
N ASP A 391 3.80 -18.81 -0.63
CA ASP A 391 4.55 -19.30 -1.78
C ASP A 391 4.20 -18.42 -2.98
N ALA A 392 5.14 -17.55 -3.36
CA ALA A 392 4.98 -16.58 -4.43
C ALA A 392 5.94 -16.93 -5.57
N THR A 393 5.42 -17.35 -6.72
CA THR A 393 6.19 -17.84 -7.86
C THR A 393 5.96 -17.00 -9.10
N GLN A 394 7.00 -16.88 -9.91
CA GLN A 394 6.94 -16.30 -11.24
C GLN A 394 6.61 -17.44 -12.23
N ASN A 395 5.57 -17.23 -13.03
CA ASN A 395 5.16 -18.18 -14.07
C ASN A 395 5.13 -17.45 -15.42
N LYS A 396 5.34 -18.16 -16.52
CA LYS A 396 5.30 -17.60 -17.88
C LYS A 396 6.21 -16.37 -18.03
N THR A 397 7.46 -16.51 -17.60
CA THR A 397 8.46 -15.47 -17.81
C THR A 397 9.07 -15.56 -19.22
N GLN A 398 9.88 -14.57 -19.61
CA GLN A 398 10.54 -14.56 -20.92
C GLN A 398 11.33 -15.85 -21.14
N ASN A 399 10.95 -16.63 -22.16
CA ASN A 399 11.54 -17.94 -22.52
C ASN A 399 11.60 -18.94 -21.34
N GLY A 400 10.73 -18.77 -20.33
CA GLY A 400 10.73 -19.61 -19.14
C GLY A 400 11.92 -19.43 -18.20
N THR A 401 12.76 -18.41 -18.40
CA THR A 401 14.05 -18.24 -17.70
C THR A 401 13.92 -18.13 -16.18
N ASN A 402 12.81 -17.57 -15.71
CA ASN A 402 12.53 -17.39 -14.29
C ASN A 402 11.27 -18.16 -13.84
N ASP A 403 10.75 -19.06 -14.66
CA ASP A 403 9.58 -19.87 -14.29
C ASP A 403 9.90 -20.74 -13.07
N GLY A 404 8.98 -20.74 -12.10
CA GLY A 404 9.11 -21.42 -10.83
C GLY A 404 9.98 -20.71 -9.79
N LYS A 405 10.66 -19.61 -10.14
CA LYS A 405 11.44 -18.83 -9.18
C LYS A 405 10.53 -17.97 -8.30
N THR A 406 11.00 -17.70 -7.10
CA THR A 406 10.31 -16.83 -6.14
C THR A 406 10.13 -15.42 -6.70
N VAL A 407 8.98 -14.81 -6.46
CA VAL A 407 8.77 -13.38 -6.74
C VAL A 407 9.71 -12.55 -5.87
N ASN A 408 10.46 -11.64 -6.50
CA ASN A 408 11.46 -10.84 -5.83
C ASN A 408 10.87 -10.06 -4.65
N GLY A 409 11.51 -10.15 -3.48
CA GLY A 409 11.12 -9.46 -2.26
C GLY A 409 10.02 -10.15 -1.45
N ALA A 410 9.49 -11.28 -1.91
CA ALA A 410 8.49 -12.05 -1.18
C ALA A 410 9.14 -12.94 -0.12
N ALA A 411 8.84 -12.69 1.16
CA ALA A 411 9.27 -13.55 2.25
C ALA A 411 8.23 -14.67 2.46
N LYS A 412 8.69 -15.94 2.54
CA LYS A 412 7.80 -17.10 2.71
C LYS A 412 7.07 -17.12 4.05
N TRP A 413 7.68 -16.60 5.10
CA TRP A 413 7.09 -16.58 6.43
C TRP A 413 7.02 -15.18 6.98
N ASN A 414 5.84 -14.79 7.45
CA ASN A 414 5.63 -13.55 8.17
C ASN A 414 4.78 -13.85 9.41
N ALA A 415 5.17 -13.28 10.55
CA ALA A 415 4.43 -13.46 11.80
C ALA A 415 4.42 -12.18 12.61
N VAL A 416 3.33 -11.94 13.32
CA VAL A 416 3.20 -10.89 14.32
C VAL A 416 2.50 -11.47 15.55
N ALA A 417 2.98 -11.10 16.73
CA ALA A 417 2.34 -11.41 17.99
C ALA A 417 2.33 -10.17 18.87
N VAL A 418 1.19 -9.82 19.40
CA VAL A 418 0.97 -8.73 20.36
C VAL A 418 0.37 -9.33 21.61
N LEU A 419 0.98 -9.08 22.74
CA LEU A 419 0.47 -9.46 24.04
C LEU A 419 0.26 -8.21 24.88
N GLU A 420 -0.94 -8.02 25.37
CA GLU A 420 -1.30 -6.93 26.25
C GLU A 420 -1.65 -7.48 27.64
N TYR A 421 -1.02 -6.90 28.66
CA TYR A 421 -1.29 -7.19 30.06
C TYR A 421 -1.91 -5.98 30.76
N ASN A 422 -3.10 -6.15 31.30
CA ASN A 422 -3.87 -5.14 32.01
C ASN A 422 -3.92 -5.50 33.51
N PRO A 423 -2.89 -5.13 34.33
CA PRO A 423 -2.88 -5.46 35.75
C PRO A 423 -4.09 -4.88 36.50
N ASP A 424 -4.52 -3.71 36.09
CA ASP A 424 -5.71 -3.00 36.57
C ASP A 424 -6.34 -2.15 35.46
N GLU A 425 -7.36 -1.34 35.77
CA GLU A 425 -8.08 -0.49 34.83
C GLU A 425 -7.25 0.71 34.29
N LYS A 426 -6.17 1.05 35.01
CA LYS A 426 -5.34 2.22 34.69
C LYS A 426 -4.13 1.87 33.84
N PHE A 427 -3.53 0.70 34.04
CA PHE A 427 -2.31 0.30 33.37
C PHE A 427 -2.57 -0.75 32.28
N SER A 428 -1.88 -0.59 31.15
CA SER A 428 -1.76 -1.58 30.11
C SER A 428 -0.30 -1.66 29.66
N ILE A 429 0.26 -2.86 29.61
CA ILE A 429 1.61 -3.14 29.13
C ILE A 429 1.46 -3.94 27.84
N VAL A 430 2.07 -3.46 26.75
CA VAL A 430 1.97 -4.06 25.42
C VAL A 430 3.34 -4.49 24.94
N GLY A 431 3.49 -5.78 24.66
CA GLY A 431 4.66 -6.34 23.97
C GLY A 431 4.27 -6.75 22.55
N ARG A 432 5.09 -6.41 21.54
CA ARG A 432 4.91 -6.85 20.15
C ARG A 432 6.18 -7.50 19.64
N ALA A 433 6.04 -8.64 18.97
CA ALA A 433 7.10 -9.30 18.24
C ALA A 433 6.68 -9.43 16.76
N MET A 434 7.59 -9.12 15.83
CA MET A 434 7.36 -9.23 14.39
C MET A 434 8.52 -10.01 13.76
N TYR A 435 8.20 -11.03 12.97
CA TYR A 435 9.15 -11.84 12.21
C TYR A 435 8.88 -11.72 10.73
N THR A 436 9.95 -11.52 9.95
CA THR A 436 9.94 -11.61 8.49
C THR A 436 11.02 -12.58 8.07
N GLY A 437 10.63 -13.56 7.27
CA GLY A 437 11.54 -14.57 6.71
C GLY A 437 12.55 -13.97 5.73
N LYS A 438 13.45 -14.81 5.25
CA LYS A 438 14.35 -14.46 4.15
C LYS A 438 13.53 -14.14 2.89
N ALA A 439 14.01 -13.20 2.07
CA ALA A 439 13.39 -12.86 0.80
C ALA A 439 14.43 -12.91 -0.33
N ASP A 440 14.07 -13.59 -1.41
CA ASP A 440 14.88 -13.66 -2.61
C ASP A 440 14.76 -12.37 -3.42
N ILE A 441 15.85 -11.92 -4.00
CA ILE A 441 15.92 -10.77 -4.88
C ILE A 441 16.76 -11.10 -6.12
N TYR A 442 16.58 -10.34 -7.20
CA TYR A 442 17.25 -10.57 -8.49
C TYR A 442 17.08 -12.01 -8.99
N ASN A 443 15.82 -12.52 -8.92
CA ASN A 443 15.47 -13.87 -9.37
C ASN A 443 16.32 -14.97 -8.70
N GLU A 444 16.36 -14.94 -7.36
CA GLU A 444 17.08 -15.90 -6.49
C GLU A 444 18.61 -15.87 -6.60
N GLN A 445 19.18 -14.86 -7.27
CA GLN A 445 20.64 -14.71 -7.28
C GLN A 445 21.18 -14.23 -5.94
N LEU A 446 20.38 -13.50 -5.18
CA LEU A 446 20.71 -12.97 -3.87
C LEU A 446 19.52 -13.11 -2.91
N GLN A 447 19.79 -13.09 -1.61
CA GLN A 447 18.77 -13.25 -0.57
C GLN A 447 19.02 -12.29 0.58
N THR A 448 17.97 -11.59 1.04
CA THR A 448 18.02 -10.82 2.28
C THR A 448 17.85 -11.75 3.49
N PRO A 449 18.58 -11.53 4.59
CA PRO A 449 18.40 -12.29 5.82
C PRO A 449 17.02 -12.09 6.44
N SER A 450 16.53 -13.11 7.14
CA SER A 450 15.38 -12.96 8.03
C SER A 450 15.70 -12.04 9.21
N TYR A 451 14.66 -11.42 9.76
CA TYR A 451 14.80 -10.58 10.95
C TYR A 451 13.60 -10.70 11.88
N MET A 452 13.82 -10.35 13.13
CA MET A 452 12.80 -10.24 14.15
C MET A 452 13.00 -8.95 14.92
N THR A 453 11.90 -8.24 15.19
CA THR A 453 11.88 -7.00 15.98
C THR A 453 10.92 -7.12 17.13
N TYR A 454 11.19 -6.38 18.21
CA TYR A 454 10.38 -6.32 19.40
C TYR A 454 10.06 -4.88 19.74
N ASP A 455 8.82 -4.64 20.16
CA ASP A 455 8.39 -3.36 20.70
C ASP A 455 7.81 -3.57 22.09
N LEU A 456 7.94 -2.55 22.93
CA LEU A 456 7.38 -2.55 24.27
C LEU A 456 6.72 -1.21 24.56
N GLY A 457 5.51 -1.25 25.11
CA GLY A 457 4.76 -0.06 25.46
C GLY A 457 4.05 -0.16 26.79
N VAL A 458 3.77 1.00 27.36
CA VAL A 458 2.96 1.15 28.57
C VAL A 458 1.94 2.27 28.33
N ASN A 459 0.69 2.00 28.64
CA ASN A 459 -0.36 3.01 28.71
C ASN A 459 -0.77 3.22 30.17
N TYR A 460 -0.97 4.46 30.55
CA TYR A 460 -1.47 4.84 31.88
C TYR A 460 -2.65 5.79 31.74
N LYS A 461 -3.83 5.38 32.24
CA LYS A 461 -5.05 6.17 32.25
C LYS A 461 -5.14 6.98 33.54
N THR A 462 -5.34 8.27 33.42
CA THR A 462 -5.45 9.22 34.52
C THR A 462 -6.45 10.32 34.19
N ALA A 463 -6.50 11.38 34.95
CA ALA A 463 -7.30 12.57 34.64
C ALA A 463 -6.51 13.84 35.01
N PHE A 464 -6.63 14.86 34.19
CA PHE A 464 -6.17 16.22 34.45
C PHE A 464 -7.35 17.17 34.46
N ASN A 465 -7.58 17.85 35.60
CA ASN A 465 -8.73 18.72 35.81
C ASN A 465 -10.09 18.09 35.39
N LYS A 466 -10.31 16.83 35.75
CA LYS A 466 -11.48 15.98 35.39
C LYS A 466 -11.55 15.54 33.93
N THR A 467 -10.66 15.99 33.06
CA THR A 467 -10.55 15.49 31.68
C THR A 467 -9.78 14.18 31.70
N PRO A 468 -10.32 13.07 31.16
CA PRO A 468 -9.59 11.81 31.07
C PRO A 468 -8.35 11.98 30.19
N VAL A 469 -7.23 11.39 30.64
CA VAL A 469 -5.95 11.46 29.93
C VAL A 469 -5.35 10.05 29.85
N THR A 470 -4.93 9.67 28.68
CA THR A 470 -4.12 8.47 28.47
C THR A 470 -2.68 8.88 28.13
N LEU A 471 -1.76 8.51 29.00
CA LEU A 471 -0.32 8.65 28.73
C LEU A 471 0.20 7.35 28.14
N THR A 472 0.93 7.45 27.03
CA THR A 472 1.52 6.30 26.34
C THR A 472 3.03 6.51 26.19
N ALA A 473 3.79 5.48 26.56
CA ALA A 473 5.21 5.36 26.28
C ALA A 473 5.44 4.10 25.44
N MET A 474 6.01 4.25 24.24
CA MET A 474 6.31 3.14 23.32
C MET A 474 7.78 3.17 22.93
N CYS A 475 8.44 2.02 22.98
CA CYS A 475 9.77 1.80 22.43
C CYS A 475 9.64 0.82 21.26
N TYR A 476 9.80 1.32 20.05
CA TYR A 476 9.84 0.53 18.83
C TYR A 476 11.25 0.03 18.57
N ASN A 477 11.36 -1.18 17.98
CA ASN A 477 12.64 -1.83 17.69
C ASN A 477 13.54 -1.85 18.96
N LEU A 478 13.03 -2.39 20.05
CA LEU A 478 13.63 -2.39 21.38
C LEU A 478 15.10 -2.85 21.39
N THR A 479 15.42 -3.83 20.54
CA THR A 479 16.78 -4.41 20.43
C THR A 479 17.70 -3.64 19.49
N ASP A 480 17.24 -2.55 18.91
CA ASP A 480 17.96 -1.73 17.92
C ASP A 480 18.51 -2.55 16.74
N LYS A 481 17.69 -3.46 16.23
CA LYS A 481 18.06 -4.36 15.13
C LYS A 481 18.15 -3.61 13.82
N ASN A 482 19.30 -3.64 13.17
CA ASN A 482 19.48 -3.14 11.80
C ASN A 482 19.20 -4.28 10.81
N TYR A 483 18.35 -4.02 9.80
CA TYR A 483 17.97 -5.00 8.79
C TYR A 483 17.57 -4.34 7.48
N TRP A 484 17.57 -5.13 6.41
CA TRP A 484 16.99 -4.77 5.14
C TRP A 484 15.60 -5.38 5.00
N THR A 485 14.63 -4.55 4.63
CA THR A 485 13.35 -5.03 4.09
C THR A 485 13.48 -5.06 2.57
N ALA A 486 13.20 -6.21 1.96
CA ALA A 486 13.14 -6.32 0.51
C ALA A 486 11.79 -5.81 -0.02
N TYR A 487 11.82 -5.02 -1.10
CA TYR A 487 10.65 -4.61 -1.87
C TYR A 487 10.98 -4.75 -3.37
N GLY A 488 10.52 -5.83 -3.98
CA GLY A 488 11.06 -6.26 -5.27
C GLY A 488 12.58 -6.47 -5.16
N ASN A 489 13.35 -5.83 -6.02
CA ASN A 489 14.81 -5.82 -5.97
C ASN A 489 15.41 -4.68 -5.13
N ASN A 490 14.58 -3.91 -4.44
CA ASN A 490 15.05 -2.81 -3.60
C ASN A 490 15.26 -3.26 -2.16
N LEU A 491 16.20 -2.60 -1.50
CA LEU A 491 16.55 -2.76 -0.10
C LEU A 491 16.15 -1.50 0.66
N ILE A 492 15.27 -1.63 1.64
CA ILE A 492 14.83 -0.51 2.50
C ILE A 492 15.46 -0.72 3.87
N LEU A 493 16.24 0.27 4.31
CA LEU A 493 16.87 0.22 5.62
C LEU A 493 15.83 0.34 6.74
N SER A 494 15.94 -0.50 7.76
CA SER A 494 15.07 -0.51 8.94
C SER A 494 14.99 0.84 9.67
N SER A 495 13.90 1.09 10.40
CA SER A 495 13.88 2.19 11.37
C SER A 495 14.74 1.83 12.59
N PRO A 496 15.46 2.80 13.20
CA PRO A 496 16.22 2.58 14.43
C PRO A 496 15.29 2.39 15.63
N ARG A 497 15.83 2.05 16.78
CA ARG A 497 15.09 2.11 18.04
C ARG A 497 14.53 3.52 18.23
N THR A 498 13.22 3.59 18.47
CA THR A 498 12.49 4.85 18.57
C THR A 498 11.66 4.87 19.83
N LEU A 499 11.89 5.85 20.70
CA LEU A 499 11.06 6.11 21.87
C LEU A 499 10.00 7.15 21.50
N MET A 500 8.75 6.83 21.74
CA MET A 500 7.61 7.74 21.55
C MET A 500 6.87 7.92 22.86
N LEU A 501 6.64 9.17 23.23
CA LEU A 501 5.80 9.55 24.37
C LEU A 501 4.60 10.33 23.85
N SER A 502 3.41 10.02 24.32
CA SER A 502 2.20 10.75 23.98
C SER A 502 1.24 10.92 25.14
N ALA A 503 0.44 11.97 25.09
CA ALA A 503 -0.67 12.22 25.98
C ALA A 503 -1.93 12.47 25.16
N THR A 504 -2.98 11.69 25.39
CA THR A 504 -4.28 11.83 24.74
C THR A 504 -5.29 12.36 25.75
N PHE A 505 -5.93 13.47 25.44
CA PHE A 505 -6.96 14.10 26.25
C PHE A 505 -8.32 13.85 25.60
N ASP A 506 -9.27 13.28 26.35
CA ASP A 506 -10.66 13.11 25.91
C ASP A 506 -11.50 14.30 26.43
N ILE A 507 -11.72 15.28 25.54
CA ILE A 507 -12.34 16.57 25.85
C ILE A 507 -13.85 16.54 25.58
#